data_1154a4db3f0146e1bc68ab4650e0031d
#
_entry.id   1154a4db3f0146e1bc68ab4650e0031d
#
_cell.length_a   1.000
_cell.length_b   1.000
_cell.length_c   1.000
_cell.angle_alpha   90.00
_cell.angle_beta   90.00
_cell.angle_gamma   90.00
#
_symmetry.space_group_name_H-M   'P 1'
#
loop_
_entity.id
_entity.type
_entity.pdbx_description
1 polymer ?
#
loop_
_entity_poly.entity_id
_entity_poly.type
_entity_poly.pdbx_seq_one_letter_code
_entity_poly.pdbx_strand_id
1 'polypeptide(L)'
;ECRKLYREAGIELKYIHVMEIGSKGARHHHLVMNKIDTEILQKAWYKAYAGHNRVKVFPLDDSGNYAKLAAYFIKYSDKHLKDGDSGKLQGKRWAASKNLARPEPVYEIVTQRAWFRCEAKAKKGYYVDKDSIAKGTADPDYYGYGWFRYTMIKLE
;
A
#
# COMPACT_ATOMS: atom_id res chain seq x y z
N GLU A 1 7.35 -4.49 20.64
CA GLU A 1 8.82 -4.57 20.64
C GLU A 1 9.42 -3.59 19.62
N CYS A 2 9.04 -3.61 18.32
CA CYS A 2 9.56 -2.68 17.31
C CYS A 2 9.49 -1.21 17.77
N ARG A 3 8.35 -0.74 18.29
CA ARG A 3 8.22 0.65 18.78
C ARG A 3 9.22 1.00 19.88
N LYS A 4 9.53 0.06 20.76
CA LYS A 4 10.52 0.26 21.79
C LYS A 4 11.91 0.44 21.20
N LEU A 5 12.32 -0.47 20.31
CA LEU A 5 13.64 -0.46 19.67
C LEU A 5 13.86 0.77 18.79
N TYR A 6 12.83 1.21 18.04
CA TYR A 6 12.93 2.44 17.25
C TYR A 6 13.13 3.67 18.15
N ARG A 7 12.43 3.72 19.29
CA ARG A 7 12.60 4.80 20.28
C ARG A 7 14.00 4.79 20.88
N GLU A 8 14.53 3.63 21.24
CA GLU A 8 15.90 3.47 21.75
C GLU A 8 16.95 3.89 20.72
N ALA A 9 16.67 3.69 19.42
CA ALA A 9 17.50 4.15 18.32
C ALA A 9 17.30 5.64 17.97
N GLY A 10 16.42 6.37 18.65
CA GLY A 10 16.10 7.77 18.35
C GLY A 10 15.35 7.97 17.03
N ILE A 11 14.72 6.93 16.50
CA ILE A 11 14.03 6.94 15.20
C ILE A 11 12.52 6.82 15.45
N GLU A 12 11.74 7.69 14.79
CA GLU A 12 10.29 7.59 14.83
C GLU A 12 9.80 6.47 13.89
N LEU A 13 9.14 5.46 14.42
CA LEU A 13 8.62 4.34 13.63
C LEU A 13 7.46 4.78 12.74
N LYS A 14 7.62 4.61 11.43
CA LYS A 14 6.56 4.74 10.42
C LYS A 14 6.35 3.40 9.74
N TYR A 15 5.10 2.96 9.64
CA TYR A 15 4.81 1.64 9.04
C TYR A 15 3.42 1.54 8.45
N ILE A 16 3.30 0.64 7.48
CA ILE A 16 2.05 0.05 7.01
C ILE A 16 2.20 -1.46 7.20
N HIS A 17 1.21 -2.11 7.77
CA HIS A 17 1.20 -3.53 8.09
C HIS A 17 -0.05 -4.20 7.54
N VAL A 18 0.11 -5.34 6.92
CA VAL A 18 -0.97 -6.23 6.47
C VAL A 18 -0.67 -7.63 6.98
N MET A 19 -1.71 -8.34 7.40
CA MET A 19 -1.61 -9.73 7.82
C MET A 19 -2.28 -10.63 6.78
N GLU A 20 -1.61 -11.70 6.42
CA GLU A 20 -2.10 -12.75 5.52
C GLU A 20 -2.16 -14.08 6.26
N ILE A 21 -3.14 -14.91 5.94
CA ILE A 21 -3.12 -16.33 6.31
C ILE A 21 -2.68 -17.11 5.07
N GLY A 22 -1.53 -17.76 5.17
CA GLY A 22 -1.02 -18.63 4.11
C GLY A 22 -1.89 -19.89 3.92
N SER A 23 -1.68 -20.60 2.82
CA SER A 23 -2.44 -21.81 2.46
C SER A 23 -2.41 -22.93 3.53
N LYS A 24 -1.37 -22.95 4.35
CA LYS A 24 -1.21 -23.88 5.48
C LYS A 24 -1.72 -23.32 6.82
N GLY A 25 -2.48 -22.24 6.81
CA GLY A 25 -3.00 -21.59 8.01
C GLY A 25 -1.99 -20.74 8.80
N ALA A 26 -0.73 -20.63 8.34
CA ALA A 26 0.27 -19.80 9.00
C ALA A 26 -0.02 -18.30 8.79
N ARG A 27 0.17 -17.52 9.85
CA ARG A 27 0.02 -16.05 9.79
C ARG A 27 1.31 -15.44 9.29
N HIS A 28 1.21 -14.64 8.23
CA HIS A 28 2.31 -13.88 7.64
C HIS A 28 2.08 -12.39 7.88
N HIS A 29 3.10 -11.71 8.33
CA HIS A 29 3.08 -10.26 8.55
C HIS A 29 3.90 -9.59 7.45
N HIS A 30 3.24 -8.75 6.66
CA HIS A 30 3.88 -7.93 5.64
C HIS A 30 3.93 -6.49 6.12
N LEU A 31 5.11 -5.91 6.15
CA LEU A 31 5.32 -4.54 6.61
C LEU A 31 6.10 -3.73 5.58
N VAL A 32 5.63 -2.52 5.33
CA VAL A 32 6.46 -1.43 4.77
C VAL A 32 6.77 -0.51 5.94
N MET A 33 8.03 -0.21 6.16
CA MET A 33 8.45 0.59 7.31
C MET A 33 9.71 1.39 6.99
N ASN A 34 9.93 2.47 7.71
CA ASN A 34 11.17 3.21 7.56
C ASN A 34 12.37 2.38 8.05
N LYS A 35 13.55 2.66 7.45
CA LYS A 35 14.76 1.88 7.65
C LYS A 35 15.19 1.85 9.12
N ILE A 36 15.58 0.66 9.56
CA ILE A 36 16.32 0.40 10.80
C ILE A 36 17.24 -0.79 10.54
N ASP A 37 18.21 -1.00 11.41
CA ASP A 37 19.09 -2.15 11.33
C ASP A 37 18.31 -3.48 11.34
N THR A 38 18.65 -4.36 10.40
CA THR A 38 17.99 -5.67 10.21
C THR A 38 18.14 -6.57 11.44
N GLU A 39 19.27 -6.48 12.14
CA GLU A 39 19.48 -7.27 13.37
C GLU A 39 18.52 -6.84 14.47
N ILE A 40 18.22 -5.55 14.56
CA ILE A 40 17.24 -5.03 15.52
C ILE A 40 15.85 -5.60 15.21
N LEU A 41 15.45 -5.63 13.93
CA LEU A 41 14.17 -6.24 13.53
C LEU A 41 14.13 -7.73 13.85
N GLN A 42 15.23 -8.45 13.59
CA GLN A 42 15.30 -9.88 13.89
C GLN A 42 15.21 -10.16 15.39
N LYS A 43 15.88 -9.37 16.22
CA LYS A 43 15.78 -9.45 17.69
C LYS A 43 14.35 -9.14 18.18
N ALA A 44 13.70 -8.13 17.61
CA ALA A 44 12.32 -7.80 17.92
C ALA A 44 11.37 -8.96 17.61
N TRP A 45 11.58 -9.61 16.46
CA TRP A 45 10.77 -10.74 16.02
C TRP A 45 10.95 -11.96 16.93
N TYR A 46 12.18 -12.33 17.25
CA TYR A 46 12.47 -13.46 18.16
C TYR A 46 11.87 -13.24 19.57
N LYS A 47 11.91 -12.02 20.04
CA LYS A 47 11.32 -11.69 21.36
C LYS A 47 9.79 -11.72 21.35
N ALA A 48 9.16 -11.36 20.21
CA ALA A 48 7.70 -11.38 20.08
C ALA A 48 7.14 -12.77 19.75
N TYR A 49 7.96 -13.60 19.09
CA TYR A 49 7.57 -14.92 18.62
C TYR A 49 8.70 -15.93 18.86
N ALA A 50 8.47 -16.89 19.72
CA ALA A 50 9.46 -17.90 20.11
C ALA A 50 9.84 -18.91 18.98
N GLY A 51 9.33 -18.73 17.77
CA GLY A 51 9.65 -19.55 16.61
C GLY A 51 10.96 -19.12 15.94
N HIS A 52 11.58 -20.07 15.22
CA HIS A 52 12.86 -19.86 14.54
C HIS A 52 12.78 -19.20 13.17
N ASN A 53 11.63 -18.56 12.84
CA ASN A 53 11.43 -17.92 11.55
C ASN A 53 12.25 -16.63 11.43
N ARG A 54 12.91 -16.46 10.30
CA ARG A 54 13.70 -15.25 10.00
C ARG A 54 12.80 -14.15 9.42
N VAL A 55 13.09 -12.91 9.78
CA VAL A 55 12.57 -11.73 9.08
C VAL A 55 13.27 -11.64 7.73
N LYS A 56 12.48 -11.53 6.65
CA LYS A 56 12.98 -11.23 5.31
C LYS A 56 12.81 -9.73 5.06
N VAL A 57 13.92 -9.06 4.76
CA VAL A 57 13.93 -7.61 4.52
C VAL A 57 14.32 -7.36 3.07
N PHE A 58 13.54 -6.53 2.39
CA PHE A 58 13.79 -6.10 1.02
C PHE A 58 13.82 -4.57 1.00
N PRO A 59 14.86 -3.93 0.44
CA PRO A 59 14.84 -2.49 0.26
C PRO A 59 13.74 -2.12 -0.74
N LEU A 60 13.09 -0.98 -0.52
CA LEU A 60 12.26 -0.37 -1.55
C LEU A 60 13.17 0.23 -2.62
N ASP A 61 12.73 0.16 -3.87
CA ASP A 61 13.41 0.82 -4.97
C ASP A 61 13.22 2.35 -4.90
N ASP A 62 14.05 3.08 -5.64
CA ASP A 62 14.04 4.55 -5.69
C ASP A 62 13.14 5.09 -6.82
N SER A 63 12.30 4.24 -7.44
CA SER A 63 11.47 4.63 -8.58
C SER A 63 10.39 5.66 -8.24
N GLY A 64 10.04 5.80 -6.96
CA GLY A 64 8.91 6.61 -6.50
C GLY A 64 7.53 6.05 -6.92
N ASN A 65 7.49 4.96 -7.70
CA ASN A 65 6.25 4.32 -8.14
C ASN A 65 5.97 3.02 -7.38
N TYR A 66 5.23 3.12 -6.31
CA TYR A 66 4.88 1.98 -5.46
C TYR A 66 3.49 1.40 -5.74
N ALA A 67 2.89 1.66 -6.92
CA ALA A 67 1.55 1.19 -7.26
C ALA A 67 1.43 -0.35 -7.20
N LYS A 68 2.45 -1.07 -7.69
CA LYS A 68 2.50 -2.55 -7.62
C LYS A 68 2.57 -3.05 -6.18
N LEU A 69 3.36 -2.41 -5.33
CA LEU A 69 3.46 -2.74 -3.91
C LEU A 69 2.14 -2.45 -3.19
N ALA A 70 1.50 -1.32 -3.47
CA ALA A 70 0.18 -0.99 -2.92
C ALA A 70 -0.87 -2.03 -3.33
N ALA A 71 -0.91 -2.42 -4.62
CA ALA A 71 -1.81 -3.46 -5.12
C ALA A 71 -1.57 -4.82 -4.42
N TYR A 72 -0.30 -5.16 -4.17
CA TYR A 72 0.06 -6.36 -3.41
C TYR A 72 -0.52 -6.33 -2.00
N PHE A 73 -0.40 -5.22 -1.27
CA PHE A 73 -0.96 -5.07 0.07
C PHE A 73 -2.50 -5.14 0.07
N ILE A 74 -3.16 -4.51 -0.90
CA ILE A 74 -4.62 -4.54 -1.05
C ILE A 74 -5.09 -5.97 -1.32
N LYS A 75 -4.44 -6.70 -2.22
CA LYS A 75 -4.78 -8.09 -2.56
C LYS A 75 -4.84 -8.99 -1.33
N TYR A 76 -3.92 -8.84 -0.39
CA TYR A 76 -3.93 -9.65 0.83
C TYR A 76 -5.03 -9.25 1.81
N SER A 77 -5.41 -7.97 1.84
CA SER A 77 -6.54 -7.53 2.66
C SER A 77 -7.88 -8.05 2.12
N ASP A 78 -8.00 -8.21 0.79
CA ASP A 78 -9.26 -8.60 0.12
C ASP A 78 -9.43 -10.11 -0.06
N LYS A 79 -8.33 -10.88 -0.11
CA LYS A 79 -8.35 -12.33 -0.33
C LYS A 79 -9.29 -13.04 0.64
N HIS A 80 -9.26 -12.65 1.89
CA HIS A 80 -10.09 -13.25 2.95
C HIS A 80 -11.57 -12.82 2.93
N LEU A 81 -11.91 -11.73 2.18
CA LEU A 81 -13.30 -11.34 1.99
C LEU A 81 -14.02 -12.27 1.01
N LYS A 82 -13.30 -12.77 -0.01
CA LYS A 82 -13.85 -13.62 -1.07
C LYS A 82 -13.99 -15.08 -0.66
N ASP A 83 -13.11 -15.56 0.21
CA ASP A 83 -13.06 -16.97 0.61
C ASP A 83 -14.03 -17.32 1.76
N GLY A 84 -14.91 -16.41 2.17
CA GLY A 84 -15.90 -16.67 3.25
C GLY A 84 -15.29 -16.95 4.62
N ASP A 85 -13.99 -16.81 4.76
CA ASP A 85 -13.19 -17.16 5.94
C ASP A 85 -13.17 -16.02 7.00
N SER A 86 -14.31 -15.33 7.13
CA SER A 86 -14.49 -14.18 8.02
C SER A 86 -14.27 -14.50 9.51
N GLY A 87 -14.18 -15.77 9.86
CA GLY A 87 -14.03 -16.23 11.26
C GLY A 87 -12.60 -16.35 11.78
N LYS A 88 -11.58 -16.41 10.91
CA LYS A 88 -10.20 -16.71 11.32
C LYS A 88 -9.32 -15.50 11.64
N LEU A 89 -9.64 -14.32 11.13
CA LEU A 89 -8.95 -13.08 11.45
C LEU A 89 -9.87 -12.16 12.23
N GLN A 90 -9.81 -12.23 13.55
CA GLN A 90 -10.42 -11.21 14.41
C GLN A 90 -9.55 -9.93 14.35
N GLY A 91 -10.17 -8.79 14.03
CA GLY A 91 -9.53 -7.48 14.07
C GLY A 91 -9.21 -6.86 12.71
N LYS A 92 -8.41 -5.79 12.75
CA LYS A 92 -8.03 -5.02 11.55
C LYS A 92 -7.06 -5.81 10.69
N ARG A 93 -7.40 -6.01 9.43
CA ARG A 93 -6.55 -6.69 8.44
C ARG A 93 -5.30 -5.91 8.07
N TRP A 94 -5.38 -4.60 8.18
CA TRP A 94 -4.25 -3.71 7.98
C TRP A 94 -4.18 -2.67 9.09
N ALA A 95 -2.99 -2.16 9.34
CA ALA A 95 -2.73 -1.09 10.28
C ALA A 95 -1.64 -0.18 9.73
N ALA A 96 -1.71 1.09 10.07
CA ALA A 96 -0.68 2.06 9.73
C ALA A 96 -0.36 2.94 10.93
N SER A 97 0.86 3.45 10.97
CA SER A 97 1.24 4.43 11.99
C SER A 97 0.50 5.75 11.76
N LYS A 98 0.18 6.46 12.83
CA LYS A 98 -0.57 7.72 12.76
C LYS A 98 0.23 8.88 12.18
N ASN A 99 1.56 8.78 12.22
CA ASN A 99 2.52 9.78 11.75
C ASN A 99 2.89 9.66 10.27
N LEU A 100 2.16 8.86 9.49
CA LEU A 100 2.28 8.86 8.04
C LEU A 100 1.57 10.08 7.47
N ALA A 101 2.23 10.76 6.52
CA ALA A 101 1.56 11.76 5.69
C ALA A 101 0.44 11.08 4.89
N ARG A 102 -0.77 11.59 5.01
CA ARG A 102 -1.91 11.11 4.24
C ARG A 102 -2.21 12.14 3.16
N PRO A 103 -2.12 11.77 1.87
CA PRO A 103 -2.51 12.69 0.82
C PRO A 103 -4.01 12.98 0.93
N GLU A 104 -4.38 14.24 0.84
CA GLU A 104 -5.76 14.66 0.73
C GLU A 104 -6.12 14.71 -0.75
N PRO A 105 -7.23 14.06 -1.18
CA PRO A 105 -7.67 14.14 -2.55
C PRO A 105 -8.15 15.56 -2.87
N VAL A 106 -7.70 16.10 -4.00
CA VAL A 106 -8.21 17.35 -4.54
C VAL A 106 -9.27 17.02 -5.59
N TYR A 107 -10.46 17.59 -5.43
CA TYR A 107 -11.58 17.43 -6.36
C TYR A 107 -11.72 18.67 -7.23
N GLU A 108 -11.80 18.47 -8.54
CA GLU A 108 -12.02 19.53 -9.50
C GLU A 108 -13.21 19.17 -10.39
N ILE A 109 -14.07 20.15 -10.68
CA ILE A 109 -15.17 19.97 -11.65
C ILE A 109 -14.55 20.09 -13.05
N VAL A 110 -14.60 19.01 -13.82
CA VAL A 110 -14.15 19.01 -15.21
C VAL A 110 -15.31 19.28 -16.15
N THR A 111 -15.07 20.07 -17.19
CA THR A 111 -16.07 20.31 -18.22
C THR A 111 -16.29 19.05 -19.05
N GLN A 112 -17.50 18.90 -19.61
CA GLN A 112 -17.83 17.80 -20.49
C GLN A 112 -16.84 17.68 -21.67
N ARG A 113 -16.39 18.79 -22.23
CA ARG A 113 -15.39 18.82 -23.30
C ARG A 113 -14.01 18.28 -22.86
N ALA A 114 -13.58 18.61 -21.64
CA ALA A 114 -12.34 18.07 -21.09
C ALA A 114 -12.45 16.57 -20.80
N TRP A 115 -13.60 16.15 -20.33
CA TRP A 115 -13.92 14.75 -20.09
C TRP A 115 -13.80 13.89 -21.37
N PHE A 116 -14.41 14.32 -22.49
CA PHE A 116 -14.37 13.57 -23.72
C PHE A 116 -12.96 13.42 -24.34
N ARG A 117 -12.04 14.33 -24.04
CA ARG A 117 -10.66 14.23 -24.55
C ARG A 117 -9.85 13.13 -23.88
N CYS A 118 -10.11 12.80 -22.63
CA CYS A 118 -9.41 11.76 -21.83
C CYS A 118 -7.89 11.73 -22.08
N GLU A 119 -7.25 12.89 -22.10
CA GLU A 119 -5.82 13.01 -22.36
C GLU A 119 -5.06 13.05 -21.04
N ALA A 120 -4.12 12.12 -20.85
CA ALA A 120 -3.21 12.15 -19.72
C ALA A 120 -2.19 13.29 -19.91
N LYS A 121 -2.21 14.28 -19.02
CA LYS A 121 -1.30 15.42 -19.06
C LYS A 121 -0.50 15.50 -17.76
N ALA A 122 0.83 15.57 -17.87
CA ALA A 122 1.70 15.79 -16.75
C ALA A 122 1.57 17.23 -16.22
N LYS A 123 1.57 17.39 -14.90
CA LYS A 123 1.79 18.70 -14.25
C LYS A 123 3.27 19.04 -14.30
N LYS A 124 3.60 20.33 -14.17
CA LYS A 124 4.99 20.79 -14.10
C LYS A 124 5.75 20.05 -12.98
N GLY A 125 6.91 19.49 -13.29
CA GLY A 125 7.71 18.69 -12.35
C GLY A 125 7.23 17.25 -12.17
N TYR A 126 6.36 16.75 -13.06
CA TYR A 126 5.89 15.36 -13.07
C TYR A 126 5.94 14.80 -14.49
N TYR A 127 6.02 13.48 -14.61
CA TYR A 127 5.74 12.77 -15.86
C TYR A 127 4.57 11.80 -15.67
N VAL A 128 3.93 11.46 -16.77
CA VAL A 128 2.84 10.46 -16.78
C VAL A 128 3.45 9.07 -16.92
N ASP A 129 3.14 8.18 -15.99
CA ASP A 129 3.40 6.75 -16.16
C ASP A 129 2.41 6.20 -17.22
N LYS A 130 2.92 5.95 -18.43
CA LYS A 130 2.10 5.52 -19.57
C LYS A 130 1.41 4.18 -19.32
N ASP A 131 2.03 3.28 -18.55
CA ASP A 131 1.48 1.96 -18.24
C ASP A 131 0.34 2.04 -17.21
N SER A 132 0.20 3.17 -16.54
CA SER A 132 -0.88 3.43 -15.58
C SER A 132 -2.16 3.95 -16.23
N ILE A 133 -2.11 4.33 -17.53
CA ILE A 133 -3.25 4.92 -18.22
C ILE A 133 -4.33 3.85 -18.42
N ALA A 134 -5.50 4.10 -17.86
CA ALA A 134 -6.63 3.22 -18.00
C ALA A 134 -7.93 4.02 -18.12
N LYS A 135 -8.85 3.50 -18.91
CA LYS A 135 -10.20 4.04 -19.08
C LYS A 135 -11.20 2.90 -19.16
N GLY A 136 -12.43 3.17 -18.77
CA GLY A 136 -13.51 2.21 -18.87
C GLY A 136 -14.86 2.92 -18.89
N THR A 137 -15.88 2.20 -19.31
CA THR A 137 -17.26 2.58 -19.11
C THR A 137 -17.68 2.18 -17.69
N ALA A 138 -18.51 2.99 -17.06
CA ALA A 138 -19.16 2.56 -15.84
C ALA A 138 -20.12 1.40 -16.16
N ASP A 139 -20.42 0.62 -15.13
CA ASP A 139 -21.43 -0.42 -15.18
C ASP A 139 -22.73 0.17 -15.80
N PRO A 140 -23.34 -0.50 -16.79
CA PRO A 140 -24.61 -0.04 -17.40
C PRO A 140 -25.70 0.24 -16.37
N ASP A 141 -25.67 -0.41 -15.23
CA ASP A 141 -26.61 -0.21 -14.12
C ASP A 141 -26.34 1.09 -13.31
N TYR A 142 -25.21 1.75 -13.56
CA TYR A 142 -24.79 3.01 -12.90
C TYR A 142 -24.67 4.17 -13.89
N TYR A 143 -25.76 4.57 -14.53
CA TYR A 143 -25.88 5.81 -15.33
C TYR A 143 -24.73 6.16 -16.29
N GLY A 144 -24.03 5.17 -16.84
CA GLY A 144 -23.21 5.31 -18.03
C GLY A 144 -22.01 6.27 -17.97
N TYR A 145 -21.56 6.72 -16.82
CA TYR A 145 -20.36 7.56 -16.73
C TYR A 145 -19.10 6.70 -16.86
N GLY A 146 -18.33 6.95 -17.91
CA GLY A 146 -17.01 6.37 -18.04
C GLY A 146 -16.03 6.89 -16.96
N TRP A 147 -14.91 6.24 -16.81
CA TRP A 147 -13.82 6.71 -15.94
C TRP A 147 -12.50 6.71 -16.71
N PHE A 148 -11.61 7.61 -16.30
CA PHE A 148 -10.28 7.74 -16.84
C PHE A 148 -9.30 7.98 -15.68
N ARG A 149 -8.21 7.23 -15.65
CA ARG A 149 -7.19 7.36 -14.62
C ARG A 149 -5.80 7.25 -15.20
N TYR A 150 -4.85 7.89 -14.58
CA TYR A 150 -3.42 7.75 -14.83
C TYR A 150 -2.63 8.18 -13.60
N THR A 151 -1.39 7.75 -13.52
CA THR A 151 -0.47 8.10 -12.44
C THR A 151 0.54 9.11 -12.95
N MET A 152 0.80 10.13 -12.16
CA MET A 152 1.90 11.07 -12.38
C MET A 152 2.97 10.82 -11.33
N ILE A 153 4.22 10.72 -11.77
CA ILE A 153 5.39 10.52 -10.93
C ILE A 153 6.17 11.83 -10.91
N LYS A 154 6.54 12.27 -9.70
CA LYS A 154 7.33 13.50 -9.52
C LYS A 154 8.73 13.28 -10.09
N LEU A 155 9.20 14.25 -10.85
CA LEU A 155 10.61 14.33 -11.25
C LEU A 155 11.45 14.76 -10.04
N GLU A 156 12.58 14.13 -9.85
CA GLU A 156 13.56 14.51 -8.83
C GLU A 156 14.25 15.84 -9.17
#